data_29bacefb168baf435c03a1739ba7f8c8
#
_entry.id   29bacefb168baf435c03a1739ba7f8c8
#
_cell.length_a   1.000
_cell.length_b   1.000
_cell.length_c   1.000
_cell.angle_alpha   90.00
_cell.angle_beta   90.00
_cell.angle_gamma   90.00
#
_symmetry.space_group_name_H-M   'P 1'
#
loop_
_entity.id
_entity.type
_entity.pdbx_description
1 polymer ?
#
loop_
_entity_poly.entity_id
_entity_poly.type
_entity_poly.pdbx_seq_one_letter_code
_entity_poly.pdbx_strand_id
1 'polypeptide(L)'
;MTIRSLTHIVYKDVFDQDLIDLTHKLAPAIETATCTDNLSQRNSDISWIEISEKTGPLLQVISKVVQTANNKHWHFNIDLLEPLQFTRYDGNKEQNYRWHTDNHLDITRDTIRKVSFTILLNDDFEGGEFETENGAPDKLDRIQAATLNKGDMIVFPSYVFHQVKPVTKGIRYSLVGWIHGPQWH
;
A
#
# COMPACT_ATOMS: atom_id res chain seq x y z
N MET A 1 22.84 -20.79 5.60
CA MET A 1 22.49 -19.42 5.16
C MET A 1 20.97 -19.31 5.22
N THR A 2 20.44 -18.66 6.25
CA THR A 2 18.97 -18.53 6.39
C THR A 2 18.52 -17.45 5.43
N ILE A 3 17.83 -17.83 4.35
CA ILE A 3 17.18 -16.85 3.45
C ILE A 3 16.07 -16.21 4.30
N ARG A 4 16.30 -14.98 4.78
CA ARG A 4 15.22 -14.17 5.36
C ARG A 4 14.29 -13.83 4.20
N SER A 5 13.07 -14.32 4.26
CA SER A 5 12.01 -13.84 3.37
C SER A 5 11.85 -12.35 3.59
N LEU A 6 12.16 -11.55 2.57
CA LEU A 6 12.00 -10.11 2.64
C LEU A 6 10.51 -9.79 2.50
N THR A 7 9.88 -9.37 3.59
CA THR A 7 8.43 -9.08 3.60
C THR A 7 8.10 -7.76 2.93
N HIS A 8 8.98 -6.76 3.06
CA HIS A 8 8.79 -5.45 2.46
C HIS A 8 10.13 -4.70 2.29
N ILE A 9 10.10 -3.66 1.49
CA ILE A 9 11.22 -2.73 1.29
C ILE A 9 10.68 -1.31 1.45
N VAL A 10 11.39 -0.48 2.20
CA VAL A 10 11.08 0.95 2.32
C VAL A 10 12.06 1.75 1.49
N TYR A 11 11.52 2.58 0.61
CA TYR A 11 12.25 3.59 -0.15
C TYR A 11 11.95 4.96 0.45
N LYS A 12 13.00 5.70 0.77
CA LYS A 12 12.90 7.00 1.42
C LYS A 12 12.72 8.13 0.41
N ASP A 13 11.97 9.16 0.82
CA ASP A 13 11.81 10.42 0.07
C ASP A 13 11.41 10.21 -1.41
N VAL A 14 10.49 9.26 -1.66
CA VAL A 14 10.03 8.91 -3.02
C VAL A 14 9.12 10.02 -3.58
N PHE A 15 8.22 10.56 -2.74
CA PHE A 15 7.38 11.70 -3.09
C PHE A 15 7.88 12.95 -2.36
N ASP A 16 8.20 13.96 -3.13
CA ASP A 16 8.38 15.33 -2.63
C ASP A 16 7.03 16.02 -2.38
N GLN A 17 7.07 17.25 -1.91
CA GLN A 17 5.85 18.00 -1.60
C GLN A 17 4.98 18.25 -2.85
N ASP A 18 5.58 18.47 -4.01
CA ASP A 18 4.85 18.74 -5.26
C ASP A 18 4.03 17.51 -5.68
N LEU A 19 4.59 16.29 -5.56
CA LEU A 19 3.90 15.05 -5.86
C LEU A 19 2.81 14.73 -4.82
N ILE A 20 3.04 15.06 -3.55
CA ILE A 20 2.03 14.94 -2.49
C ILE A 20 0.85 15.88 -2.78
N ASP A 21 1.12 17.14 -3.08
CA ASP A 21 0.09 18.15 -3.39
C ASP A 21 -0.69 17.77 -4.66
N LEU A 22 0.01 17.25 -5.68
CA LEU A 22 -0.63 16.72 -6.87
C LEU A 22 -1.56 15.55 -6.54
N THR A 23 -1.14 14.64 -5.66
CA THR A 23 -1.96 13.51 -5.21
C THR A 23 -3.25 13.99 -4.54
N HIS A 24 -3.15 14.93 -3.60
CA HIS A 24 -4.33 15.51 -2.95
C HIS A 24 -5.26 16.22 -3.95
N LYS A 25 -4.69 16.94 -4.92
CA LYS A 25 -5.46 17.64 -5.97
C LYS A 25 -6.20 16.69 -6.91
N LEU A 26 -5.63 15.52 -7.18
CA LEU A 26 -6.22 14.51 -8.07
C LEU A 26 -7.23 13.60 -7.36
N ALA A 27 -7.16 13.51 -6.03
CA ALA A 27 -8.07 12.67 -5.25
C ALA A 27 -9.50 13.21 -5.32
N PRO A 28 -10.49 12.42 -5.78
CA PRO A 28 -11.90 12.79 -5.73
C PRO A 28 -12.43 12.90 -4.30
N ALA A 29 -13.72 13.27 -4.18
CA ALA A 29 -14.40 13.24 -2.88
C ALA A 29 -14.27 11.85 -2.23
N ILE A 30 -13.95 11.86 -0.94
CA ILE A 30 -13.71 10.63 -0.18
C ILE A 30 -15.04 9.99 0.20
N GLU A 31 -15.13 8.68 0.02
CA GLU A 31 -16.26 7.85 0.45
C GLU A 31 -15.82 6.86 1.53
N THR A 32 -16.73 6.53 2.45
CA THR A 32 -16.43 5.50 3.46
C THR A 32 -16.26 4.15 2.79
N ALA A 33 -15.08 3.55 2.95
CA ALA A 33 -14.82 2.21 2.43
C ALA A 33 -15.46 1.16 3.33
N THR A 34 -16.41 0.45 2.79
CA THR A 34 -16.95 -0.77 3.39
C THR A 34 -16.34 -1.97 2.66
N CYS A 35 -15.62 -2.84 3.38
CA CYS A 35 -15.34 -4.17 2.84
C CYS A 35 -16.67 -4.92 2.76
N THR A 36 -17.02 -5.39 1.58
CA THR A 36 -18.26 -6.12 1.31
C THR A 36 -18.40 -7.39 2.16
N ASP A 37 -17.27 -7.96 2.62
CA ASP A 37 -17.27 -9.26 3.32
C ASP A 37 -17.06 -9.16 4.83
N ASN A 38 -16.61 -8.03 5.38
CA ASN A 38 -16.43 -7.87 6.82
C ASN A 38 -16.21 -6.40 7.22
N LEU A 39 -17.23 -5.71 7.68
CA LEU A 39 -17.14 -4.36 8.28
C LEU A 39 -16.11 -4.28 9.44
N SER A 40 -15.76 -5.43 10.04
CA SER A 40 -14.78 -5.53 11.11
C SER A 40 -13.32 -5.50 10.65
N GLN A 41 -13.05 -5.72 9.37
CA GLN A 41 -11.68 -5.84 8.85
C GLN A 41 -11.09 -4.50 8.45
N ARG A 42 -11.88 -3.63 7.84
CA ARG A 42 -11.47 -2.31 7.37
C ARG A 42 -12.42 -1.22 7.85
N ASN A 43 -11.85 -0.20 8.46
CA ASN A 43 -12.52 1.05 8.79
C ASN A 43 -11.63 2.20 8.30
N SER A 44 -11.94 2.75 7.12
CA SER A 44 -11.20 3.86 6.51
C SER A 44 -12.06 4.55 5.45
N ASP A 45 -11.68 5.74 5.06
CA ASP A 45 -12.32 6.45 3.96
C ASP A 45 -11.39 6.41 2.74
N ILE A 46 -11.95 6.23 1.53
CA ILE A 46 -11.16 6.10 0.29
C ILE A 46 -11.72 6.93 -0.85
N SER A 47 -10.87 7.20 -1.83
CA SER A 47 -11.25 7.57 -3.19
C SER A 47 -10.28 6.98 -4.21
N TRP A 48 -10.71 6.88 -5.46
CA TRP A 48 -9.92 6.29 -6.54
C TRP A 48 -9.44 7.37 -7.51
N ILE A 49 -8.14 7.40 -7.76
CA ILE A 49 -7.51 8.27 -8.75
C ILE A 49 -7.30 7.46 -10.03
N GLU A 50 -8.08 7.76 -11.04
CA GLU A 50 -8.01 7.09 -12.34
C GLU A 50 -6.69 7.37 -13.07
N ILE A 51 -6.18 6.36 -13.77
CA ILE A 51 -5.00 6.48 -14.61
C ILE A 51 -5.31 7.40 -15.81
N SER A 52 -4.54 8.47 -15.92
CA SER A 52 -4.70 9.51 -16.97
C SER A 52 -3.38 10.23 -17.21
N GLU A 53 -3.35 11.12 -18.20
CA GLU A 53 -2.18 11.98 -18.43
C GLU A 53 -1.81 12.82 -17.19
N LYS A 54 -2.81 13.24 -16.40
CA LYS A 54 -2.60 14.03 -15.18
C LYS A 54 -1.89 13.27 -14.08
N THR A 55 -2.02 11.94 -14.06
CA THR A 55 -1.32 11.07 -13.09
C THR A 55 0.10 10.71 -13.56
N GLY A 56 0.50 11.10 -14.77
CA GLY A 56 1.81 10.78 -15.35
C GLY A 56 3.00 10.99 -14.41
N PRO A 57 3.13 12.17 -13.75
CA PRO A 57 4.24 12.41 -12.82
C PRO A 57 4.29 11.40 -11.66
N LEU A 58 3.13 11.06 -11.07
CA LEU A 58 3.04 10.04 -10.00
C LEU A 58 3.47 8.67 -10.51
N LEU A 59 2.92 8.26 -11.67
CA LEU A 59 3.16 6.96 -12.27
C LEU A 59 4.62 6.75 -12.68
N GLN A 60 5.29 7.79 -13.16
CA GLN A 60 6.71 7.73 -13.53
C GLN A 60 7.57 7.34 -12.32
N VAL A 61 7.35 7.99 -11.17
CA VAL A 61 8.12 7.73 -9.95
C VAL A 61 7.75 6.36 -9.37
N ILE A 62 6.46 6.06 -9.24
CA ILE A 62 5.96 4.78 -8.72
C ILE A 62 6.53 3.61 -9.53
N SER A 63 6.38 3.65 -10.86
CA SER A 63 6.84 2.56 -11.74
C SER A 63 8.33 2.31 -11.61
N LYS A 64 9.14 3.38 -11.54
CA LYS A 64 10.60 3.25 -11.36
C LYS A 64 10.94 2.53 -10.05
N VAL A 65 10.31 2.91 -8.95
CA VAL A 65 10.57 2.30 -7.63
C VAL A 65 10.10 0.85 -7.60
N VAL A 66 8.89 0.56 -8.07
CA VAL A 66 8.34 -0.80 -8.10
C VAL A 66 9.17 -1.73 -8.99
N GLN A 67 9.55 -1.28 -10.19
CA GLN A 67 10.41 -2.06 -11.09
C GLN A 67 11.78 -2.33 -10.45
N THR A 68 12.36 -1.32 -9.78
CA THR A 68 13.64 -1.49 -9.07
C THR A 68 13.51 -2.54 -7.96
N ALA A 69 12.47 -2.47 -7.15
CA ALA A 69 12.19 -3.45 -6.09
C ALA A 69 12.00 -4.86 -6.66
N ASN A 70 11.12 -4.98 -7.66
CA ASN A 70 10.80 -6.27 -8.27
C ASN A 70 12.01 -6.91 -8.95
N ASN A 71 12.76 -6.16 -9.75
CA ASN A 71 13.95 -6.66 -10.46
C ASN A 71 15.07 -7.09 -9.50
N LYS A 72 15.16 -6.48 -8.33
CA LYS A 72 16.19 -6.80 -7.35
C LYS A 72 15.83 -7.97 -6.44
N HIS A 73 14.55 -8.17 -6.12
CA HIS A 73 14.16 -9.01 -5.00
C HIS A 73 13.18 -10.13 -5.33
N TRP A 74 12.19 -9.91 -6.21
CA TRP A 74 11.10 -10.88 -6.40
C TRP A 74 11.02 -11.46 -7.81
N HIS A 75 11.42 -10.70 -8.83
CA HIS A 75 11.42 -11.12 -10.23
C HIS A 75 10.05 -11.59 -10.75
N PHE A 76 8.97 -10.99 -10.23
CA PHE A 76 7.63 -11.32 -10.69
C PHE A 76 7.41 -10.82 -12.13
N ASN A 77 6.66 -11.58 -12.92
CA ASN A 77 6.08 -11.05 -14.14
C ASN A 77 4.93 -10.11 -13.75
N ILE A 78 5.08 -8.81 -14.05
CA ILE A 78 4.14 -7.74 -13.71
C ILE A 78 3.89 -6.88 -14.96
N ASP A 79 2.64 -6.45 -15.16
CA ASP A 79 2.24 -5.73 -16.37
C ASP A 79 1.25 -4.59 -16.15
N LEU A 80 0.26 -4.74 -15.29
CA LEU A 80 -0.87 -3.83 -15.15
C LEU A 80 -0.90 -3.17 -13.77
N LEU A 81 -0.94 -1.82 -13.76
CA LEU A 81 -1.23 -1.02 -12.56
C LEU A 81 -2.73 -0.70 -12.50
N GLU A 82 -3.35 -0.94 -11.34
CA GLU A 82 -4.71 -0.50 -11.05
C GLU A 82 -4.80 1.02 -10.86
N PRO A 83 -6.02 1.62 -10.92
CA PRO A 83 -6.25 2.96 -10.38
C PRO A 83 -5.69 3.10 -8.97
N LEU A 84 -5.15 4.27 -8.65
CA LEU A 84 -4.52 4.51 -7.36
C LEU A 84 -5.57 4.77 -6.29
N GLN A 85 -5.44 4.14 -5.12
CA GLN A 85 -6.35 4.35 -4.00
C GLN A 85 -5.79 5.41 -3.05
N PHE A 86 -6.44 6.56 -2.98
CA PHE A 86 -6.21 7.55 -1.94
C PHE A 86 -6.98 7.14 -0.69
N THR A 87 -6.29 7.01 0.45
CA THR A 87 -6.87 6.50 1.70
C THR A 87 -6.68 7.50 2.82
N ARG A 88 -7.73 7.70 3.61
CA ARG A 88 -7.79 8.52 4.81
C ARG A 88 -8.16 7.66 6.02
N TYR A 89 -7.43 7.82 7.12
CA TYR A 89 -7.72 7.24 8.42
C TYR A 89 -7.87 8.35 9.45
N ASP A 90 -9.02 8.42 10.10
CA ASP A 90 -9.37 9.44 11.10
C ASP A 90 -9.14 8.90 12.52
N GLY A 91 -8.24 9.55 13.28
CA GLY A 91 -7.91 9.17 14.64
C GLY A 91 -9.08 9.33 15.61
N ASN A 92 -10.02 10.26 15.37
CA ASN A 92 -11.21 10.38 16.20
C ASN A 92 -12.15 9.18 16.10
N LYS A 93 -12.00 8.37 15.04
CA LYS A 93 -12.77 7.15 14.79
C LYS A 93 -11.95 5.89 14.99
N GLU A 94 -10.68 6.01 15.43
CA GLU A 94 -9.72 4.91 15.54
C GLU A 94 -9.66 4.07 14.27
N GLN A 95 -9.71 4.73 13.10
CA GLN A 95 -9.74 4.07 11.82
C GLN A 95 -8.47 3.24 11.60
N ASN A 96 -8.66 2.06 10.98
CA ASN A 96 -7.61 1.06 10.81
C ASN A 96 -7.91 0.14 9.63
N TYR A 97 -6.94 -0.71 9.29
CA TYR A 97 -7.16 -1.85 8.40
C TYR A 97 -6.43 -3.06 8.97
N ARG A 98 -7.18 -4.05 9.44
CA ARG A 98 -6.66 -5.24 10.12
C ARG A 98 -5.87 -6.13 9.17
N TRP A 99 -5.27 -7.18 9.71
CA TRP A 99 -4.48 -8.17 8.98
C TRP A 99 -5.21 -8.74 7.76
N HIS A 100 -4.61 -8.57 6.59
CA HIS A 100 -5.12 -9.04 5.30
C HIS A 100 -3.97 -9.25 4.32
N THR A 101 -4.28 -9.86 3.20
CA THR A 101 -3.42 -9.92 2.01
C THR A 101 -4.12 -9.19 0.87
N ASP A 102 -3.33 -8.73 -0.10
CA ASP A 102 -3.82 -8.00 -1.26
C ASP A 102 -3.94 -8.87 -2.53
N ASN A 103 -3.53 -10.14 -2.48
CA ASN A 103 -3.43 -11.04 -3.64
C ASN A 103 -4.79 -11.40 -4.27
N HIS A 104 -5.56 -10.38 -4.61
CA HIS A 104 -6.85 -10.53 -5.26
C HIS A 104 -6.72 -11.02 -6.71
N LEU A 105 -7.53 -12.02 -7.07
CA LEU A 105 -7.65 -12.57 -8.41
C LEU A 105 -8.68 -11.77 -9.20
N ASP A 106 -8.27 -11.16 -10.31
CA ASP A 106 -9.20 -10.61 -11.31
C ASP A 106 -9.54 -11.71 -12.33
N ILE A 107 -10.69 -12.34 -12.13
CA ILE A 107 -11.18 -13.44 -12.98
C ILE A 107 -11.42 -12.96 -14.42
N THR A 108 -11.78 -11.68 -14.62
CA THR A 108 -12.12 -11.16 -15.95
C THR A 108 -10.89 -10.97 -16.82
N ARG A 109 -9.74 -10.68 -16.21
CA ARG A 109 -8.45 -10.47 -16.88
C ARG A 109 -7.49 -11.64 -16.73
N ASP A 110 -7.86 -12.66 -15.97
CA ASP A 110 -6.99 -13.79 -15.62
C ASP A 110 -5.65 -13.36 -15.00
N THR A 111 -5.70 -12.34 -14.16
CA THR A 111 -4.54 -11.74 -13.49
C THR A 111 -4.71 -11.73 -11.98
N ILE A 112 -3.59 -11.68 -11.27
CA ILE A 112 -3.56 -11.55 -9.82
C ILE A 112 -2.63 -10.42 -9.41
N ARG A 113 -2.97 -9.69 -8.34
CA ARG A 113 -2.06 -8.70 -7.73
C ARG A 113 -0.78 -9.38 -7.26
N LYS A 114 0.35 -8.92 -7.76
CA LYS A 114 1.70 -9.44 -7.46
C LYS A 114 2.46 -8.56 -6.50
N VAL A 115 2.39 -7.25 -6.73
CA VAL A 115 3.12 -6.24 -5.94
C VAL A 115 2.16 -5.20 -5.46
N SER A 116 2.22 -4.91 -4.16
CA SER A 116 1.51 -3.82 -3.49
C SER A 116 2.49 -2.74 -3.06
N PHE A 117 2.02 -1.51 -3.00
CA PHE A 117 2.76 -0.42 -2.41
C PHE A 117 1.87 0.55 -1.65
N THR A 118 2.48 1.26 -0.70
CA THR A 118 1.85 2.37 0.03
C THR A 118 2.84 3.52 0.14
N ILE A 119 2.39 4.74 -0.16
CA ILE A 119 3.15 5.98 0.03
C ILE A 119 2.47 6.77 1.14
N LEU A 120 3.24 7.16 2.18
CA LEU A 120 2.73 8.00 3.26
C LEU A 120 2.74 9.47 2.84
N LEU A 121 1.58 10.16 2.97
CA LEU A 121 1.41 11.51 2.43
C LEU A 121 1.53 12.63 3.47
N ASN A 122 1.49 12.29 4.77
CA ASN A 122 1.64 13.25 5.88
C ASN A 122 2.24 12.57 7.11
N ASP A 123 2.60 13.36 8.13
CA ASP A 123 3.23 12.92 9.38
C ASP A 123 2.61 13.54 10.65
N ASP A 124 1.52 14.30 10.52
CA ASP A 124 0.83 15.00 11.58
C ASP A 124 -0.27 14.14 12.26
N PHE A 125 0.04 12.90 12.56
CA PHE A 125 -0.86 11.93 13.23
C PHE A 125 -0.10 11.05 14.23
N GLU A 126 -0.83 10.31 15.08
CA GLU A 126 -0.29 9.32 16.01
C GLU A 126 -0.96 7.95 15.78
N GLY A 127 -0.23 6.84 16.00
CA GLY A 127 -0.68 5.50 15.65
C GLY A 127 -0.55 5.22 14.15
N GLY A 128 -1.34 4.30 13.63
CA GLY A 128 -1.39 4.01 12.19
C GLY A 128 -0.12 3.35 11.64
N GLU A 129 0.65 2.65 12.48
CA GLU A 129 1.84 1.91 12.05
C GLU A 129 1.46 0.88 10.98
N PHE A 130 2.29 0.82 9.94
CA PHE A 130 2.20 -0.22 8.92
C PHE A 130 3.02 -1.43 9.36
N GLU A 131 2.39 -2.57 9.47
CA GLU A 131 3.04 -3.81 9.90
C GLU A 131 2.90 -4.91 8.85
N THR A 132 3.96 -5.73 8.69
CA THR A 132 3.97 -6.94 7.86
C THR A 132 4.29 -8.16 8.70
N GLU A 133 3.83 -9.33 8.24
CA GLU A 133 4.09 -10.61 8.87
C GLU A 133 4.98 -11.49 7.99
N ASN A 134 6.01 -12.10 8.56
CA ASN A 134 6.96 -12.94 7.82
C ASN A 134 6.57 -14.43 7.75
N GLY A 135 5.37 -14.79 8.22
CA GLY A 135 4.82 -16.14 8.11
C GLY A 135 5.50 -17.22 8.94
N ALA A 136 6.35 -16.86 9.89
CA ALA A 136 7.05 -17.83 10.77
C ALA A 136 6.46 -17.79 12.19
N PRO A 137 5.51 -18.72 12.54
CA PRO A 137 4.72 -18.64 13.78
C PRO A 137 5.54 -18.60 15.06
N ASP A 138 6.68 -19.29 15.09
CA ASP A 138 7.52 -19.47 16.29
C ASP A 138 8.59 -18.38 16.44
N LYS A 139 8.64 -17.39 15.56
CA LYS A 139 9.64 -16.31 15.64
C LYS A 139 9.11 -15.13 16.43
N LEU A 140 9.94 -14.61 17.34
CA LEU A 140 9.66 -13.41 18.12
C LEU A 140 9.57 -12.14 17.24
N ASP A 141 10.28 -12.13 16.12
CA ASP A 141 10.30 -11.03 15.12
C ASP A 141 9.36 -11.29 13.93
N ARG A 142 8.32 -12.09 14.14
CA ARG A 142 7.32 -12.43 13.12
C ARG A 142 6.65 -11.18 12.54
N ILE A 143 6.31 -10.22 13.37
CA ILE A 143 5.69 -8.95 12.96
C ILE A 143 6.80 -7.91 12.82
N GLN A 144 6.81 -7.22 11.68
CA GLN A 144 7.77 -6.17 11.36
C GLN A 144 7.02 -4.86 11.11
N ALA A 145 7.22 -3.86 11.97
CA ALA A 145 6.72 -2.52 11.75
C ALA A 145 7.63 -1.77 10.77
N ALA A 146 7.03 -1.17 9.75
CA ALA A 146 7.74 -0.30 8.83
C ALA A 146 7.79 1.12 9.39
N THR A 147 9.00 1.68 9.55
CA THR A 147 9.17 3.09 9.88
C THR A 147 9.06 3.93 8.60
N LEU A 148 7.93 4.61 8.43
CA LEU A 148 7.64 5.48 7.30
C LEU A 148 7.58 6.94 7.77
N ASN A 149 8.23 7.82 7.00
CA ASN A 149 8.06 9.26 7.08
C ASN A 149 7.20 9.73 5.90
N LYS A 150 6.73 10.96 5.94
CA LYS A 150 6.05 11.61 4.81
C LYS A 150 6.90 11.52 3.55
N GLY A 151 6.31 11.08 2.44
CA GLY A 151 6.97 10.86 1.15
C GLY A 151 7.63 9.49 0.98
N ASP A 152 7.76 8.69 2.04
CA ASP A 152 8.32 7.33 1.95
C ASP A 152 7.34 6.36 1.28
N MET A 153 7.89 5.42 0.55
CA MET A 153 7.14 4.35 -0.12
C MET A 153 7.57 2.98 0.40
N ILE A 154 6.62 2.19 0.85
CA ILE A 154 6.81 0.76 1.14
C ILE A 154 6.30 -0.06 -0.03
N VAL A 155 7.09 -1.05 -0.47
CA VAL A 155 6.76 -1.99 -1.55
C VAL A 155 6.88 -3.41 -1.01
N PHE A 156 5.91 -4.27 -1.32
CA PHE A 156 5.86 -5.64 -0.81
C PHE A 156 5.08 -6.57 -1.75
N PRO A 157 5.32 -7.90 -1.71
CA PRO A 157 4.50 -8.87 -2.42
C PRO A 157 3.07 -8.86 -1.92
N SER A 158 2.09 -8.87 -2.83
CA SER A 158 0.66 -8.76 -2.46
C SER A 158 0.15 -9.91 -1.60
N TYR A 159 0.85 -11.04 -1.53
CA TYR A 159 0.52 -12.17 -0.65
C TYR A 159 1.01 -12.01 0.79
N VAL A 160 1.80 -10.98 1.10
CA VAL A 160 2.29 -10.74 2.46
C VAL A 160 1.16 -10.21 3.33
N PHE A 161 0.94 -10.87 4.48
CA PHE A 161 0.01 -10.35 5.48
C PHE A 161 0.50 -9.01 6.01
N HIS A 162 -0.39 -8.03 6.03
CA HIS A 162 -0.09 -6.69 6.51
C HIS A 162 -1.30 -6.03 7.14
N GLN A 163 -1.07 -4.98 7.91
CA GLN A 163 -2.11 -4.17 8.53
C GLN A 163 -1.69 -2.71 8.67
N VAL A 164 -2.68 -1.84 8.83
CA VAL A 164 -2.53 -0.49 9.37
C VAL A 164 -3.20 -0.48 10.73
N LYS A 165 -2.42 -0.26 11.79
CA LYS A 165 -2.94 -0.16 13.16
C LYS A 165 -3.88 1.03 13.31
N PRO A 166 -4.70 1.08 14.38
CA PRO A 166 -5.55 2.23 14.62
C PRO A 166 -4.76 3.54 14.66
N VAL A 167 -5.23 4.53 13.88
CA VAL A 167 -4.79 5.91 14.05
C VAL A 167 -5.46 6.44 15.31
N THR A 168 -4.68 6.97 16.25
CA THR A 168 -5.17 7.38 17.57
C THR A 168 -5.35 8.89 17.71
N LYS A 169 -4.73 9.67 16.81
CA LYS A 169 -4.84 11.12 16.77
C LYS A 169 -4.53 11.67 15.38
N GLY A 170 -5.16 12.77 15.01
CA GLY A 170 -4.97 13.39 13.70
C GLY A 170 -5.59 12.58 12.57
N ILE A 171 -5.11 12.81 11.35
CA ILE A 171 -5.57 12.14 10.13
C ILE A 171 -4.34 11.61 9.38
N ARG A 172 -4.34 10.32 9.07
CA ARG A 172 -3.30 9.69 8.25
C ARG A 172 -3.78 9.57 6.81
N TYR A 173 -3.00 10.12 5.88
CA TYR A 173 -3.23 9.97 4.44
C TYR A 173 -2.20 9.05 3.80
N SER A 174 -2.63 8.22 2.86
CA SER A 174 -1.73 7.40 2.06
C SER A 174 -2.25 7.19 0.64
N LEU A 175 -1.32 6.99 -0.30
CA LEU A 175 -1.59 6.55 -1.65
C LEU A 175 -1.19 5.08 -1.76
N VAL A 176 -2.14 4.25 -2.16
CA VAL A 176 -1.97 2.79 -2.28
C VAL A 176 -2.16 2.36 -3.72
N GLY A 177 -1.45 1.34 -4.15
CA GLY A 177 -1.65 0.79 -5.48
C GLY A 177 -1.16 -0.65 -5.59
N TRP A 178 -1.64 -1.31 -6.65
CA TRP A 178 -1.40 -2.72 -6.91
C TRP A 178 -0.99 -2.93 -8.36
N ILE A 179 0.00 -3.78 -8.54
CA ILE A 179 0.44 -4.19 -9.86
C ILE A 179 0.13 -5.67 -10.04
N HIS A 180 -0.59 -5.94 -11.12
CA HIS A 180 -0.97 -7.28 -11.54
C HIS A 180 0.12 -7.97 -12.35
N GLY A 181 -0.06 -9.25 -12.54
CA GLY A 181 0.60 -10.11 -13.50
C GLY A 181 -0.18 -11.40 -13.67
N PRO A 182 0.28 -12.32 -14.53
CA PRO A 182 -0.38 -13.60 -14.73
C PRO A 182 -0.46 -14.39 -13.42
N GLN A 183 -1.39 -15.32 -13.33
CA GLN A 183 -1.50 -16.19 -12.16
C GLN A 183 -0.18 -16.93 -11.86
N TRP A 184 -0.05 -17.47 -10.65
CA TRP A 184 1.10 -18.29 -10.26
C TRP A 184 0.98 -19.67 -10.97
N HIS A 185 2.05 -20.11 -11.60
CA HIS A 185 2.17 -21.43 -12.24
C HIS A 185 3.29 -22.23 -11.58
#